data_87ff8ec9037e563523d240021e2dec0c
#
_entry.id   87ff8ec9037e563523d240021e2dec0c
#
_cell.length_a   1.000
_cell.length_b   1.000
_cell.length_c   1.000
_cell.angle_alpha   90.00
_cell.angle_beta   90.00
_cell.angle_gamma   90.00
#
_symmetry.space_group_name_H-M   'P 1'
#
loop_
_entity.id
_entity.type
_entity.pdbx_description
1 polymer ?
#
loop_
_entity_poly.entity_id
_entity_poly.type
_entity_poly.pdbx_seq_one_letter_code
_entity_poly.pdbx_strand_id
1 'polypeptide(L)'
;MDGSRDISEAAIGDSAPFDCASLDDPAEAERLRRCLARDSAALFRLPLAAATTLASLHSQAAAFFASPASAKRRCSFEARLPSVGPATVRVGWHELQVKELFRFFPCSPLPRETPHRLRRTCRESQLILHTLLTRCLGLLLGANGSSAWTGTPTSARAVRMLLGAPPNGAFDLFMYLNQAANQNIEENTAEDTSTDHTVPNSPPIPNCTAHVDRGYLHAIVASKVDGLQLFHPHRCTWETPRERWGRELTPHLHVIVLANAELARIDRRYRACVHRVARAQQPRLSILYEIRPRFADAQPRGGANRS
;
A
#
# COMPACT_ATOMS: atom_id res chain seq x y z
N MET A 1 31.35 -33.51 -12.60
CA MET A 1 31.52 -32.05 -12.80
C MET A 1 30.41 -31.39 -12.03
N ASP A 2 30.75 -31.01 -10.82
CA ASP A 2 29.80 -30.44 -9.84
C ASP A 2 29.69 -28.93 -10.09
N GLY A 3 28.54 -28.55 -10.56
CA GLY A 3 28.21 -27.17 -10.88
C GLY A 3 27.36 -26.48 -9.80
N SER A 4 27.82 -26.55 -8.56
CA SER A 4 27.22 -25.75 -7.48
C SER A 4 27.57 -24.29 -7.72
N ARG A 5 26.71 -23.57 -8.44
CA ARG A 5 26.81 -22.13 -8.57
C ARG A 5 26.46 -21.47 -7.22
N ASP A 6 27.47 -20.87 -6.68
CA ASP A 6 27.45 -20.05 -5.49
C ASP A 6 26.39 -18.92 -5.61
N ILE A 7 25.19 -19.17 -5.04
CA ILE A 7 24.07 -18.21 -5.07
C ILE A 7 24.14 -17.23 -3.86
N SER A 8 25.16 -17.39 -2.99
CA SER A 8 25.12 -16.80 -1.65
C SER A 8 25.61 -15.36 -1.53
N GLU A 9 26.46 -14.84 -2.42
CA GLU A 9 27.04 -13.49 -2.22
C GLU A 9 26.27 -12.33 -2.87
N ALA A 10 25.51 -12.56 -3.94
CA ALA A 10 24.74 -11.51 -4.61
C ALA A 10 23.45 -11.10 -3.85
N ALA A 11 23.00 -11.89 -2.88
CA ALA A 11 21.73 -11.69 -2.19
C ALA A 11 21.79 -10.69 -1.02
N ILE A 12 22.97 -10.47 -0.43
CA ILE A 12 23.12 -9.68 0.81
C ILE A 12 23.12 -8.16 0.52
N GLY A 13 23.64 -7.73 -0.63
CA GLY A 13 23.74 -6.30 -0.99
C GLY A 13 22.39 -5.59 -1.23
N ASP A 14 21.35 -6.33 -1.61
CA ASP A 14 20.03 -5.79 -1.95
C ASP A 14 19.05 -5.72 -0.77
N SER A 15 19.39 -6.26 0.40
CA SER A 15 18.53 -6.29 1.59
C SER A 15 18.58 -5.01 2.43
N ALA A 16 19.53 -4.10 2.16
CA ALA A 16 19.65 -2.84 2.88
C ALA A 16 18.49 -1.88 2.51
N PRO A 17 17.88 -1.18 3.49
CA PRO A 17 16.90 -0.15 3.20
C PRO A 17 17.50 0.95 2.32
N PHE A 18 16.69 1.49 1.41
CA PHE A 18 17.01 2.74 0.72
C PHE A 18 16.90 3.91 1.68
N ASP A 19 17.90 4.77 1.73
CA ASP A 19 17.76 6.05 2.40
C ASP A 19 17.06 7.03 1.46
N CYS A 20 16.01 7.69 1.94
CA CYS A 20 15.29 8.66 1.12
C CYS A 20 16.19 9.81 0.66
N ALA A 21 17.24 10.17 1.42
CA ALA A 21 18.17 11.22 1.06
C ALA A 21 19.08 10.81 -0.11
N SER A 22 19.46 9.54 -0.22
CA SER A 22 20.40 9.04 -1.24
C SER A 22 19.76 8.71 -2.60
N LEU A 23 18.45 8.88 -2.76
CA LEU A 23 17.77 8.58 -4.03
C LEU A 23 18.22 9.45 -5.21
N ASP A 24 18.96 10.53 -5.00
CA ASP A 24 19.56 11.34 -6.07
C ASP A 24 20.87 10.75 -6.58
N ASP A 25 21.46 9.77 -5.87
CA ASP A 25 22.60 9.01 -6.33
C ASP A 25 22.17 8.07 -7.48
N PRO A 26 22.81 8.16 -8.67
CA PRO A 26 22.49 7.27 -9.80
C PRO A 26 22.64 5.78 -9.48
N ALA A 27 23.56 5.39 -8.61
CA ALA A 27 23.77 4.00 -8.21
C ALA A 27 22.59 3.50 -7.36
N GLU A 28 22.10 4.31 -6.41
CA GLU A 28 20.93 4.00 -5.60
C GLU A 28 19.65 3.96 -6.46
N ALA A 29 19.51 4.87 -7.42
CA ALA A 29 18.40 4.86 -8.37
C ALA A 29 18.38 3.58 -9.20
N GLU A 30 19.54 3.10 -9.66
CA GLU A 30 19.66 1.85 -10.41
C GLU A 30 19.42 0.63 -9.50
N ARG A 31 19.90 0.66 -8.27
CA ARG A 31 19.60 -0.37 -7.26
C ARG A 31 18.09 -0.47 -7.01
N LEU A 32 17.38 0.66 -6.90
CA LEU A 32 15.92 0.70 -6.72
C LEU A 32 15.20 0.07 -7.92
N ARG A 33 15.61 0.37 -9.15
CA ARG A 33 15.03 -0.22 -10.37
C ARG A 33 15.17 -1.74 -10.37
N ARG A 34 16.39 -2.24 -10.11
CA ARG A 34 16.64 -3.68 -10.04
C ARG A 34 15.83 -4.36 -8.94
N CYS A 35 15.77 -3.75 -7.75
CA CYS A 35 15.01 -4.26 -6.62
C CYS A 35 13.51 -4.39 -6.96
N LEU A 36 12.88 -3.34 -7.48
CA LEU A 36 11.46 -3.36 -7.84
C LEU A 36 11.17 -4.26 -9.05
N ALA A 37 12.09 -4.39 -10.00
CA ALA A 37 11.94 -5.29 -11.14
C ALA A 37 12.02 -6.77 -10.71
N ARG A 38 12.93 -7.11 -9.80
CA ARG A 38 13.13 -8.47 -9.30
C ARG A 38 12.09 -8.87 -8.26
N ASP A 39 11.87 -8.02 -7.26
CA ASP A 39 11.15 -8.36 -6.03
C ASP A 39 9.76 -7.73 -5.93
N SER A 40 9.43 -6.81 -6.83
CA SER A 40 8.18 -6.03 -6.83
C SER A 40 7.98 -5.17 -5.57
N ALA A 41 8.96 -5.13 -4.68
CA ALA A 41 8.93 -4.41 -3.41
C ALA A 41 10.31 -3.87 -3.05
N ALA A 42 10.35 -2.72 -2.36
CA ALA A 42 11.57 -2.10 -1.85
C ALA A 42 11.35 -1.57 -0.43
N LEU A 43 12.39 -1.64 0.41
CA LEU A 43 12.36 -1.15 1.78
C LEU A 43 13.04 0.21 1.85
N PHE A 44 12.38 1.19 2.48
CA PHE A 44 12.90 2.54 2.68
C PHE A 44 13.05 2.87 4.16
N ARG A 45 14.08 3.65 4.48
CA ARG A 45 14.25 4.31 5.76
C ARG A 45 13.94 5.79 5.60
N LEU A 46 12.98 6.28 6.36
CA LEU A 46 12.59 7.68 6.38
C LEU A 46 13.54 8.54 7.23
N PRO A 47 13.63 9.85 6.96
CA PRO A 47 14.21 10.80 7.89
C PRO A 47 13.46 10.79 9.23
N LEU A 48 14.17 11.02 10.34
CA LEU A 48 13.60 10.95 11.69
C LEU A 48 12.38 11.87 11.88
N ALA A 49 12.40 13.07 11.31
CA ALA A 49 11.27 14.00 11.36
C ALA A 49 10.00 13.42 10.71
N ALA A 50 10.15 12.75 9.56
CA ALA A 50 9.05 12.07 8.88
C ALA A 50 8.53 10.89 9.71
N ALA A 51 9.42 10.09 10.28
CA ALA A 51 9.08 8.98 11.17
C ALA A 51 8.30 9.47 12.41
N THR A 52 8.69 10.60 13.01
CA THR A 52 7.98 11.23 14.12
C THR A 52 6.56 11.66 13.74
N THR A 53 6.38 12.22 12.54
CA THR A 53 5.04 12.58 12.03
C THR A 53 4.16 11.34 11.86
N LEU A 54 4.69 10.24 11.29
CA LEU A 54 3.96 8.99 11.15
C LEU A 54 3.64 8.32 12.49
N ALA A 55 4.54 8.41 13.47
CA ALA A 55 4.28 7.93 14.82
C ALA A 55 3.16 8.73 15.51
N SER A 56 3.15 10.06 15.32
CA SER A 56 2.06 10.92 15.79
C SER A 56 0.73 10.57 15.12
N LEU A 57 0.73 10.34 13.80
CA LEU A 57 -0.46 9.87 13.08
C LEU A 57 -0.96 8.54 13.64
N HIS A 58 -0.07 7.58 13.86
CA HIS A 58 -0.44 6.28 14.41
C HIS A 58 -1.16 6.44 15.77
N SER A 59 -0.62 7.27 16.67
CA SER A 59 -1.22 7.51 17.98
C SER A 59 -2.60 8.19 17.85
N GLN A 60 -2.73 9.19 16.99
CA GLN A 60 -4.01 9.89 16.74
C GLN A 60 -5.04 8.96 16.07
N ALA A 61 -4.63 8.12 15.14
CA ALA A 61 -5.49 7.14 14.47
C ALA A 61 -5.96 6.04 15.44
N ALA A 62 -5.07 5.53 16.30
CA ALA A 62 -5.44 4.55 17.32
C ALA A 62 -6.48 5.12 18.28
N ALA A 63 -6.31 6.36 18.76
CA ALA A 63 -7.29 7.05 19.60
C ALA A 63 -8.62 7.27 18.87
N PHE A 64 -8.59 7.62 17.59
CA PHE A 64 -9.79 7.77 16.76
C PHE A 64 -10.54 6.44 16.60
N PHE A 65 -9.86 5.35 16.26
CA PHE A 65 -10.52 4.05 16.10
C PHE A 65 -11.06 3.50 17.42
N ALA A 66 -10.45 3.85 18.56
CA ALA A 66 -10.96 3.51 19.90
C ALA A 66 -12.20 4.35 20.32
N SER A 67 -12.53 5.43 19.59
CA SER A 67 -13.68 6.27 19.94
C SER A 67 -15.01 5.58 19.61
N PRO A 68 -16.15 6.00 20.24
CA PRO A 68 -17.45 5.44 19.97
C PRO A 68 -17.85 5.48 18.49
N ALA A 69 -18.52 4.44 17.99
CA ALA A 69 -18.97 4.36 16.60
C ALA A 69 -19.81 5.58 16.17
N SER A 70 -20.63 6.14 17.06
CA SER A 70 -21.41 7.35 16.81
C SER A 70 -20.56 8.57 16.50
N ALA A 71 -19.41 8.73 17.15
CA ALA A 71 -18.45 9.78 16.86
C ALA A 71 -17.75 9.56 15.53
N LYS A 72 -17.34 8.32 15.25
CA LYS A 72 -16.67 7.94 13.99
C LYS A 72 -17.58 8.11 12.76
N ARG A 73 -18.89 7.77 12.87
CA ARG A 73 -19.87 7.92 11.78
C ARG A 73 -20.00 9.36 11.30
N ARG A 74 -19.86 10.34 12.17
CA ARG A 74 -19.86 11.76 11.79
C ARG A 74 -18.63 12.16 10.98
N CYS A 75 -17.56 11.39 11.04
CA CYS A 75 -16.33 11.61 10.32
C CYS A 75 -16.33 10.93 8.94
N SER A 76 -17.45 10.97 8.23
CA SER A 76 -17.55 10.45 6.86
C SER A 76 -18.56 11.26 6.04
N PHE A 77 -18.33 11.31 4.72
CA PHE A 77 -19.27 11.85 3.75
C PHE A 77 -19.06 11.19 2.39
N GLU A 78 -20.05 11.32 1.52
CA GLU A 78 -19.95 10.85 0.14
C GLU A 78 -19.59 12.01 -0.78
N ALA A 79 -18.70 11.77 -1.73
CA ALA A 79 -18.24 12.75 -2.70
C ALA A 79 -18.13 12.15 -4.10
N ARG A 80 -18.40 12.96 -5.11
CA ARG A 80 -18.01 12.67 -6.49
C ARG A 80 -16.64 13.27 -6.74
N LEU A 81 -15.67 12.43 -7.02
CA LEU A 81 -14.28 12.82 -7.28
C LEU A 81 -13.91 12.37 -8.71
N PRO A 82 -14.06 13.26 -9.71
CA PRO A 82 -13.86 12.87 -11.13
C PRO A 82 -12.49 12.27 -11.42
N SER A 83 -11.45 12.67 -10.68
CA SER A 83 -10.11 12.08 -10.79
C SER A 83 -10.02 10.65 -10.27
N VAL A 84 -10.95 10.22 -9.41
CA VAL A 84 -10.99 8.88 -8.81
C VAL A 84 -11.89 7.94 -9.61
N GLY A 85 -12.97 8.47 -10.18
CA GLY A 85 -13.92 7.71 -10.98
C GLY A 85 -15.29 8.38 -11.10
N PRO A 86 -16.20 7.81 -11.89
CA PRO A 86 -17.54 8.35 -12.09
C PRO A 86 -18.48 8.10 -10.89
N ALA A 87 -18.17 7.08 -10.10
CA ALA A 87 -18.98 6.70 -8.96
C ALA A 87 -18.75 7.62 -7.76
N THR A 88 -19.76 7.73 -6.92
CA THR A 88 -19.64 8.34 -5.60
C THR A 88 -18.71 7.50 -4.72
N VAL A 89 -17.77 8.14 -4.05
CA VAL A 89 -16.82 7.51 -3.13
C VAL A 89 -17.07 8.03 -1.72
N ARG A 90 -16.90 7.16 -0.73
CA ARG A 90 -16.94 7.55 0.67
C ARG A 90 -15.58 8.04 1.12
N VAL A 91 -15.56 9.23 1.73
CA VAL A 91 -14.39 9.85 2.36
C VAL A 91 -14.58 9.80 3.86
N GLY A 92 -13.52 9.46 4.60
CA GLY A 92 -13.55 9.33 6.05
C GLY A 92 -13.74 7.89 6.53
N TRP A 93 -14.45 7.73 7.62
CA TRP A 93 -14.57 6.44 8.30
C TRP A 93 -15.57 5.49 7.64
N HIS A 94 -15.19 4.21 7.58
CA HIS A 94 -16.01 3.09 7.11
C HIS A 94 -15.88 1.93 8.09
N GLU A 95 -16.97 1.29 8.39
CA GLU A 95 -17.00 0.02 9.09
C GLU A 95 -17.08 -1.13 8.07
N LEU A 96 -16.23 -2.11 8.22
CA LEU A 96 -16.15 -3.31 7.39
C LEU A 96 -16.19 -4.52 8.31
N GLN A 97 -16.53 -5.71 7.79
CA GLN A 97 -16.76 -6.92 8.62
C GLN A 97 -15.61 -7.25 9.60
N VAL A 98 -14.35 -7.14 9.14
CA VAL A 98 -13.16 -7.56 9.91
C VAL A 98 -12.21 -6.41 10.22
N LYS A 99 -12.53 -5.20 9.79
CA LYS A 99 -11.67 -4.03 9.93
C LYS A 99 -12.47 -2.74 9.86
N GLU A 100 -11.90 -1.67 10.40
CA GLU A 100 -12.35 -0.32 10.15
C GLU A 100 -11.37 0.36 9.18
N LEU A 101 -11.87 1.30 8.38
CA LEU A 101 -11.10 2.07 7.41
C LEU A 101 -11.39 3.55 7.60
N PHE A 102 -10.34 4.38 7.62
CA PHE A 102 -10.46 5.81 7.40
C PHE A 102 -9.72 6.17 6.12
N ARG A 103 -10.47 6.58 5.09
CA ARG A 103 -9.95 6.86 3.74
C ARG A 103 -10.14 8.31 3.36
N PHE A 104 -9.13 8.89 2.72
CA PHE A 104 -9.29 10.16 2.02
C PHE A 104 -8.43 10.23 0.75
N PHE A 105 -8.73 11.18 -0.09
CA PHE A 105 -8.03 11.42 -1.35
C PHE A 105 -7.33 12.77 -1.30
N PRO A 106 -6.14 12.96 -1.91
CA PRO A 106 -5.45 14.25 -1.94
C PRO A 106 -6.33 15.38 -2.49
N CYS A 107 -7.20 15.07 -3.46
CA CYS A 107 -8.13 16.00 -4.10
C CYS A 107 -9.41 16.28 -3.30
N SER A 108 -9.63 15.62 -2.15
CA SER A 108 -10.83 15.82 -1.34
C SER A 108 -10.51 16.53 -0.02
N PRO A 109 -11.45 17.31 0.55
CA PRO A 109 -11.35 17.72 1.94
C PRO A 109 -11.43 16.51 2.86
N LEU A 110 -10.90 16.62 4.06
CA LEU A 110 -11.18 15.67 5.15
C LEU A 110 -12.51 16.06 5.82
N PRO A 111 -13.27 15.08 6.37
CA PRO A 111 -14.52 15.39 7.09
C PRO A 111 -14.26 16.41 8.19
N ARG A 112 -15.19 17.38 8.32
CA ARG A 112 -15.04 18.50 9.27
C ARG A 112 -14.98 18.03 10.71
N GLU A 113 -15.71 16.99 11.04
CA GLU A 113 -15.82 16.38 12.36
C GLU A 113 -14.60 15.54 12.73
N THR A 114 -13.69 15.28 11.78
CA THR A 114 -12.43 14.60 12.08
C THR A 114 -11.62 15.43 13.09
N PRO A 115 -11.13 14.83 14.19
CA PRO A 115 -10.35 15.54 15.19
C PRO A 115 -9.21 16.35 14.55
N HIS A 116 -9.04 17.60 14.94
CA HIS A 116 -8.11 18.54 14.31
C HIS A 116 -6.67 17.99 14.22
N ARG A 117 -6.18 17.36 15.29
CA ARG A 117 -4.84 16.76 15.30
C ARG A 117 -4.73 15.62 14.29
N LEU A 118 -5.71 14.70 14.25
CA LEU A 118 -5.73 13.61 13.28
C LEU A 118 -5.76 14.16 11.85
N ARG A 119 -6.61 15.14 11.57
CA ARG A 119 -6.72 15.77 10.24
C ARG A 119 -5.40 16.38 9.78
N ARG A 120 -4.68 17.07 10.68
CA ARG A 120 -3.37 17.65 10.40
C ARG A 120 -2.32 16.57 10.12
N THR A 121 -2.18 15.60 11.02
CA THR A 121 -1.20 14.52 10.84
C THR A 121 -1.49 13.64 9.64
N CYS A 122 -2.77 13.43 9.27
CA CYS A 122 -3.14 12.76 8.01
C CYS A 122 -2.57 13.50 6.80
N ARG A 123 -2.72 14.83 6.74
CA ARG A 123 -2.21 15.63 5.61
C ARG A 123 -0.69 15.66 5.54
N GLU A 124 -0.03 15.86 6.68
CA GLU A 124 1.44 15.84 6.76
C GLU A 124 2.00 14.48 6.32
N SER A 125 1.41 13.39 6.81
CA SER A 125 1.83 12.02 6.46
C SER A 125 1.54 11.69 5.00
N GLN A 126 0.40 12.13 4.46
CA GLN A 126 0.08 11.98 3.05
C GLN A 126 1.12 12.68 2.17
N LEU A 127 1.55 13.89 2.54
CA LEU A 127 2.57 14.63 1.80
C LEU A 127 3.93 13.92 1.84
N ILE A 128 4.34 13.38 2.99
CA ILE A 128 5.57 12.61 3.14
C ILE A 128 5.57 11.40 2.19
N LEU A 129 4.52 10.57 2.26
CA LEU A 129 4.43 9.35 1.46
C LEU A 129 4.23 9.66 -0.03
N HIS A 130 3.50 10.73 -0.35
CA HIS A 130 3.33 11.22 -1.72
C HIS A 130 4.68 11.64 -2.33
N THR A 131 5.47 12.40 -1.58
CA THR A 131 6.80 12.85 -2.03
C THR A 131 7.72 11.66 -2.28
N LEU A 132 7.77 10.68 -1.36
CA LEU A 132 8.53 9.45 -1.53
C LEU A 132 8.12 8.71 -2.81
N LEU A 133 6.82 8.39 -2.96
CA LEU A 133 6.35 7.61 -4.11
C LEU A 133 6.51 8.34 -5.44
N THR A 134 6.29 9.66 -5.45
CA THR A 134 6.47 10.50 -6.65
C THR A 134 7.94 10.52 -7.09
N ARG A 135 8.86 10.59 -6.14
CA ARG A 135 10.29 10.52 -6.42
C ARG A 135 10.68 9.14 -6.93
N CYS A 136 10.24 8.06 -6.28
CA CYS A 136 10.44 6.69 -6.77
C CYS A 136 9.92 6.53 -8.21
N LEU A 137 8.67 6.92 -8.47
CA LEU A 137 8.08 6.81 -9.81
C LEU A 137 8.88 7.59 -10.86
N GLY A 138 9.39 8.78 -10.50
CA GLY A 138 10.26 9.58 -11.35
C GLY A 138 11.55 8.85 -11.73
N LEU A 139 12.18 8.19 -10.76
CA LEU A 139 13.39 7.40 -11.00
C LEU A 139 13.13 6.17 -11.87
N LEU A 140 12.01 5.47 -11.65
CA LEU A 140 11.65 4.29 -12.42
C LEU A 140 11.38 4.61 -13.90
N LEU A 141 10.75 5.74 -14.19
CA LEU A 141 10.34 6.14 -15.53
C LEU A 141 11.41 6.96 -16.27
N GLY A 142 12.25 7.70 -15.55
CA GLY A 142 13.26 8.59 -16.14
C GLY A 142 14.50 7.90 -16.70
N ALA A 143 14.76 6.63 -16.36
CA ALA A 143 15.95 5.89 -16.78
C ALA A 143 15.83 5.19 -18.11
N ASN A 144 14.68 5.23 -18.73
CA ASN A 144 14.50 4.60 -20.03
C ASN A 144 15.01 5.55 -21.11
N GLY A 145 16.22 5.33 -21.58
CA GLY A 145 16.68 5.81 -22.88
C GLY A 145 15.82 5.32 -24.06
N SER A 146 14.59 4.92 -23.80
CA SER A 146 13.59 4.58 -24.79
C SER A 146 13.11 5.89 -25.43
N SER A 147 13.30 5.99 -26.73
CA SER A 147 13.03 7.14 -27.60
C SER A 147 11.60 7.74 -27.50
N ALA A 148 10.69 7.10 -26.83
CA ALA A 148 9.32 7.60 -26.64
C ALA A 148 9.22 8.71 -25.56
N TRP A 149 10.28 8.93 -24.75
CA TRP A 149 10.33 9.94 -23.69
C TRP A 149 11.49 10.93 -23.86
N THR A 150 12.09 11.01 -25.06
CA THR A 150 13.28 11.82 -25.39
C THR A 150 13.04 13.34 -25.47
N GLY A 151 11.97 13.85 -24.98
CA GLY A 151 11.89 15.27 -24.71
C GLY A 151 12.31 15.50 -23.27
N THR A 152 13.57 15.84 -23.04
CA THR A 152 14.04 16.27 -21.72
C THR A 152 13.13 17.34 -21.12
N PRO A 153 12.17 16.93 -20.33
CA PRO A 153 11.97 17.57 -19.09
C PRO A 153 12.09 16.51 -18.03
N THR A 154 12.93 16.80 -17.08
CA THR A 154 13.08 16.15 -15.82
C THR A 154 11.95 15.14 -15.52
N SER A 155 12.29 13.98 -15.01
CA SER A 155 11.39 12.96 -14.48
C SER A 155 10.13 13.52 -13.75
N ALA A 156 10.27 14.70 -13.13
CA ALA A 156 9.19 15.44 -12.47
C ALA A 156 8.03 15.89 -13.38
N ARG A 157 8.29 16.22 -14.66
CA ARG A 157 7.22 16.60 -15.61
C ARG A 157 6.46 15.36 -16.10
N ALA A 158 7.18 14.27 -16.38
CA ALA A 158 6.57 13.01 -16.77
C ALA A 158 5.66 12.49 -15.65
N VAL A 159 6.13 12.49 -14.40
CA VAL A 159 5.35 12.12 -13.23
C VAL A 159 4.13 13.03 -13.04
N ARG A 160 4.29 14.35 -13.19
CA ARG A 160 3.16 15.29 -13.15
C ARG A 160 2.14 15.02 -14.25
N MET A 161 2.56 14.67 -15.44
CA MET A 161 1.65 14.30 -16.53
C MET A 161 0.86 13.04 -16.19
N LEU A 162 1.52 12.02 -15.62
CA LEU A 162 0.87 10.75 -15.20
C LEU A 162 -0.08 10.93 -14.02
N LEU A 163 0.34 11.67 -13.01
CA LEU A 163 -0.46 11.85 -11.79
C LEU A 163 -1.49 12.99 -11.93
N GLY A 164 -1.24 13.93 -12.85
CA GLY A 164 -2.06 15.13 -13.02
C GLY A 164 -1.96 16.13 -11.85
N ALA A 165 -2.71 17.24 -11.96
CA ALA A 165 -2.84 18.23 -10.90
C ALA A 165 -4.35 18.44 -10.58
N PRO A 166 -4.82 18.23 -9.35
CA PRO A 166 -4.08 17.69 -8.19
C PRO A 166 -3.67 16.23 -8.37
N PRO A 167 -2.63 15.76 -7.64
CA PRO A 167 -2.19 14.36 -7.73
C PRO A 167 -3.31 13.41 -7.33
N ASN A 168 -3.45 12.31 -8.05
CA ASN A 168 -4.43 11.28 -7.73
C ASN A 168 -3.81 10.20 -6.85
N GLY A 169 -4.53 9.79 -5.81
CA GLY A 169 -4.10 8.77 -4.87
C GLY A 169 -5.16 8.47 -3.83
N ALA A 170 -4.90 7.50 -3.00
CA ALA A 170 -5.72 7.18 -1.83
C ALA A 170 -4.83 7.02 -0.60
N PHE A 171 -5.22 7.67 0.49
CA PHE A 171 -4.58 7.53 1.80
C PHE A 171 -5.53 6.75 2.71
N ASP A 172 -5.06 5.65 3.24
CA ASP A 172 -5.83 4.71 4.02
C ASP A 172 -5.21 4.45 5.39
N LEU A 173 -6.04 4.49 6.41
CA LEU A 173 -5.77 3.96 7.74
C LEU A 173 -6.68 2.76 7.96
N PHE A 174 -6.10 1.56 8.05
CA PHE A 174 -6.86 0.35 8.36
C PHE A 174 -6.62 -0.07 9.80
N MET A 175 -7.70 -0.23 10.56
CA MET A 175 -7.68 -0.91 11.85
C MET A 175 -8.23 -2.33 11.68
N TYR A 176 -7.35 -3.31 11.61
CA TYR A 176 -7.73 -4.73 11.62
C TYR A 176 -8.01 -5.14 13.05
N LEU A 177 -9.22 -5.61 13.31
CA LEU A 177 -9.68 -5.89 14.67
C LEU A 177 -9.10 -7.20 15.21
N ASN A 178 -8.72 -8.12 14.32
CA ASN A 178 -8.14 -9.43 14.65
C ASN A 178 -8.98 -10.27 15.66
N GLN A 179 -10.19 -9.81 15.95
CA GLN A 179 -11.13 -10.62 16.73
C GLN A 179 -11.31 -11.92 15.97
N ALA A 180 -11.27 -13.05 16.69
CA ALA A 180 -11.89 -14.25 16.19
C ALA A 180 -13.30 -13.80 15.76
N ALA A 181 -13.68 -14.06 14.50
CA ALA A 181 -15.08 -13.96 14.17
C ALA A 181 -15.76 -14.86 15.21
N ASN A 182 -16.40 -14.25 16.19
CA ASN A 182 -17.38 -14.96 16.97
C ASN A 182 -18.33 -15.49 15.92
N GLN A 183 -18.24 -16.76 15.64
CA GLN A 183 -19.25 -17.53 14.97
C GLN A 183 -20.45 -17.60 15.91
N ASN A 184 -21.03 -16.45 16.20
CA ASN A 184 -22.44 -16.36 16.49
C ASN A 184 -23.11 -16.36 15.10
N ILE A 185 -23.01 -17.48 14.41
CA ILE A 185 -24.14 -18.01 13.70
C ILE A 185 -25.15 -18.22 14.85
N GLU A 186 -26.07 -17.27 14.99
CA GLU A 186 -27.32 -17.54 15.64
C GLU A 186 -27.81 -18.83 14.99
N GLU A 187 -27.69 -19.92 15.72
CA GLU A 187 -28.44 -21.15 15.48
C GLU A 187 -29.90 -20.76 15.49
N ASN A 188 -30.40 -20.34 14.32
CA ASN A 188 -31.82 -20.45 14.08
C ASN A 188 -32.13 -21.94 14.20
N THR A 189 -32.66 -22.26 15.36
CA THR A 189 -33.28 -23.51 15.71
C THR A 189 -34.11 -24.06 14.56
N ALA A 190 -33.56 -25.03 13.87
CA ALA A 190 -34.30 -26.06 13.18
C ALA A 190 -33.63 -27.37 13.56
N GLU A 191 -34.30 -28.11 14.41
CA GLU A 191 -33.98 -29.49 14.73
C GLU A 191 -33.78 -30.28 13.44
N ASP A 192 -32.55 -30.67 13.14
CA ASP A 192 -32.29 -31.85 12.32
C ASP A 192 -31.05 -32.57 12.82
N THR A 193 -31.30 -33.73 13.37
CA THR A 193 -30.37 -34.72 13.89
C THR A 193 -29.66 -35.39 12.72
N SER A 194 -28.42 -35.02 12.42
CA SER A 194 -27.49 -35.95 11.79
C SER A 194 -26.01 -35.55 12.02
N THR A 195 -25.39 -36.35 12.83
CA THR A 195 -23.97 -36.81 12.88
C THR A 195 -22.90 -36.00 12.18
N ASP A 196 -22.03 -35.43 13.02
CA ASP A 196 -20.60 -35.58 13.02
C ASP A 196 -19.86 -35.39 11.67
N HIS A 197 -19.56 -34.14 11.31
CA HIS A 197 -18.36 -33.78 10.56
C HIS A 197 -17.90 -32.35 10.96
N THR A 198 -17.38 -32.24 12.20
CA THR A 198 -16.45 -31.14 12.50
C THR A 198 -15.23 -31.34 11.60
N VAL A 199 -15.09 -30.53 10.55
CA VAL A 199 -13.86 -30.35 9.79
C VAL A 199 -12.95 -29.43 10.61
N PRO A 200 -12.05 -29.97 11.45
CA PRO A 200 -11.08 -29.15 12.16
C PRO A 200 -10.01 -28.78 11.14
N ASN A 201 -9.72 -27.52 10.97
CA ASN A 201 -8.61 -26.94 10.18
C ASN A 201 -8.96 -26.23 8.86
N SER A 202 -10.04 -25.49 8.80
CA SER A 202 -10.04 -24.41 7.81
C SER A 202 -8.99 -23.36 8.21
N PRO A 203 -8.03 -23.00 7.33
CA PRO A 203 -7.06 -21.98 7.67
C PRO A 203 -7.77 -20.68 8.03
N PRO A 204 -7.31 -19.95 9.07
CA PRO A 204 -7.99 -18.74 9.52
C PRO A 204 -8.13 -17.76 8.36
N ILE A 205 -9.35 -17.25 8.16
CA ILE A 205 -9.66 -16.28 7.11
C ILE A 205 -8.74 -15.06 7.30
N PRO A 206 -7.94 -14.66 6.29
CA PRO A 206 -7.03 -13.54 6.44
C PRO A 206 -7.80 -12.21 6.60
N ASN A 207 -7.19 -11.22 7.24
CA ASN A 207 -7.73 -9.86 7.35
C ASN A 207 -7.89 -9.17 6.00
N CYS A 208 -7.03 -9.51 5.05
CA CYS A 208 -7.13 -9.13 3.65
C CYS A 208 -6.59 -10.27 2.79
N THR A 209 -7.40 -10.76 1.87
CA THR A 209 -7.02 -11.83 0.93
C THR A 209 -5.90 -11.38 0.00
N ALA A 210 -5.25 -12.34 -0.65
CA ALA A 210 -4.21 -12.06 -1.63
C ALA A 210 -4.75 -11.21 -2.80
N HIS A 211 -4.07 -10.09 -3.09
CA HIS A 211 -4.46 -9.16 -4.16
C HIS A 211 -3.25 -8.35 -4.65
N VAL A 212 -3.46 -7.60 -5.70
CA VAL A 212 -2.59 -6.51 -6.16
C VAL A 212 -3.37 -5.21 -6.16
N ASP A 213 -2.71 -4.09 -5.87
CA ASP A 213 -3.33 -2.78 -5.93
C ASP A 213 -3.32 -2.23 -7.36
N ARG A 214 -4.23 -1.28 -7.62
CA ARG A 214 -4.49 -0.75 -8.97
C ARG A 214 -3.60 0.41 -9.38
N GLY A 215 -2.86 1.03 -8.44
CA GLY A 215 -2.06 2.22 -8.69
C GLY A 215 -0.73 1.94 -9.38
N TYR A 216 0.13 2.96 -9.37
CA TYR A 216 1.52 2.82 -9.83
C TYR A 216 2.40 2.23 -8.73
N LEU A 217 2.37 2.85 -7.58
CA LEU A 217 3.14 2.48 -6.39
C LEU A 217 2.29 2.63 -5.14
N HIS A 218 2.59 1.82 -4.16
CA HIS A 218 1.93 1.80 -2.84
C HIS A 218 2.99 1.86 -1.74
N ALA A 219 2.85 2.78 -0.80
CA ALA A 219 3.68 2.87 0.39
C ALA A 219 2.92 2.31 1.59
N ILE A 220 3.50 1.34 2.28
CA ILE A 220 2.98 0.75 3.51
C ILE A 220 3.97 1.06 4.62
N VAL A 221 3.55 1.80 5.63
CA VAL A 221 4.38 2.10 6.80
C VAL A 221 4.53 0.85 7.66
N ALA A 222 5.76 0.53 8.08
CA ALA A 222 6.00 -0.61 8.95
C ALA A 222 5.19 -0.49 10.25
N SER A 223 4.43 -1.53 10.56
CA SER A 223 3.56 -1.61 11.74
C SER A 223 4.28 -2.28 12.90
N LYS A 224 3.85 -1.97 14.13
CA LYS A 224 4.29 -2.68 15.35
C LYS A 224 3.77 -4.11 15.43
N VAL A 225 2.65 -4.38 14.76
CA VAL A 225 1.99 -5.69 14.75
C VAL A 225 2.20 -6.32 13.38
N ASP A 226 2.69 -7.55 13.35
CA ASP A 226 2.86 -8.32 12.13
C ASP A 226 1.53 -8.60 11.43
N GLY A 227 1.60 -9.18 10.24
CA GLY A 227 0.44 -9.58 9.46
C GLY A 227 0.59 -9.31 7.95
N LEU A 228 1.33 -8.27 7.54
CA LEU A 228 1.63 -8.08 6.13
C LEU A 228 2.49 -9.24 5.62
N GLN A 229 2.08 -9.83 4.50
CA GLN A 229 2.84 -10.84 3.78
C GLN A 229 2.92 -10.46 2.30
N LEU A 230 4.11 -10.60 1.74
CA LEU A 230 4.42 -10.35 0.34
C LEU A 230 4.71 -11.67 -0.35
N PHE A 231 4.13 -11.88 -1.52
CA PHE A 231 4.44 -13.05 -2.32
C PHE A 231 5.79 -12.87 -3.03
N HIS A 232 6.69 -13.83 -2.87
CA HIS A 232 7.98 -13.82 -3.56
C HIS A 232 7.83 -14.57 -4.89
N PRO A 233 7.87 -13.87 -6.04
CA PRO A 233 7.52 -14.48 -7.32
C PRO A 233 8.47 -15.60 -7.78
N HIS A 234 9.76 -15.51 -7.42
CA HIS A 234 10.76 -16.53 -7.81
C HIS A 234 10.82 -17.74 -6.87
N ARG A 235 10.51 -17.54 -5.58
CA ARG A 235 10.48 -18.62 -4.59
C ARG A 235 9.10 -19.26 -4.44
N CYS A 236 8.06 -18.61 -4.98
CA CYS A 236 6.65 -19.00 -4.83
C CYS A 236 6.23 -19.14 -3.36
N THR A 237 6.74 -18.28 -2.48
CA THR A 237 6.49 -18.27 -1.04
C THR A 237 5.89 -16.97 -0.56
N TRP A 238 5.12 -17.05 0.52
CA TRP A 238 4.70 -15.88 1.28
C TRP A 238 5.74 -15.55 2.33
N GLU A 239 6.21 -14.30 2.34
CA GLU A 239 7.22 -13.80 3.25
C GLU A 239 6.68 -12.60 4.02
N THR A 240 6.91 -12.58 5.32
CA THR A 240 6.76 -11.35 6.11
C THR A 240 7.85 -10.35 5.71
N PRO A 241 7.66 -9.06 5.97
CA PRO A 241 8.72 -8.07 5.74
C PRO A 241 10.03 -8.40 6.47
N ARG A 242 9.96 -8.98 7.66
CA ARG A 242 11.14 -9.43 8.43
C ARG A 242 11.90 -10.54 7.70
N GLU A 243 11.20 -11.55 7.22
CA GLU A 243 11.81 -12.67 6.47
C GLU A 243 12.41 -12.17 5.15
N ARG A 244 11.69 -11.28 4.43
CA ARG A 244 12.10 -10.78 3.13
C ARG A 244 13.40 -9.98 3.17
N TRP A 245 13.57 -9.13 4.18
CA TRP A 245 14.77 -8.30 4.32
C TRP A 245 15.76 -8.78 5.39
N GLY A 246 15.51 -9.92 6.02
CA GLY A 246 16.40 -10.52 7.01
C GLY A 246 16.65 -9.63 8.23
N ARG A 247 15.71 -8.73 8.56
CA ARG A 247 15.87 -7.75 9.63
C ARG A 247 14.55 -7.32 10.26
N GLU A 248 14.64 -6.86 11.51
CA GLU A 248 13.51 -6.17 12.16
C GLU A 248 13.25 -4.82 11.51
N LEU A 249 11.97 -4.54 11.25
CA LEU A 249 11.54 -3.24 10.78
C LEU A 249 11.15 -2.36 11.96
N THR A 250 11.79 -1.20 12.05
CA THR A 250 11.41 -0.19 13.04
C THR A 250 10.08 0.46 12.61
N PRO A 251 9.02 0.34 13.40
CA PRO A 251 7.73 0.97 13.10
C PRO A 251 7.87 2.47 12.83
N HIS A 252 7.13 2.97 11.84
CA HIS A 252 7.10 4.36 11.38
C HIS A 252 8.40 4.88 10.74
N LEU A 253 9.55 4.29 11.05
CA LEU A 253 10.83 4.64 10.42
C LEU A 253 11.00 3.95 9.06
N HIS A 254 10.52 2.72 8.94
CA HIS A 254 10.59 1.97 7.69
C HIS A 254 9.27 2.04 6.92
N VAL A 255 9.39 2.15 5.60
CA VAL A 255 8.29 2.12 4.64
C VAL A 255 8.58 1.10 3.56
N ILE A 256 7.60 0.27 3.27
CA ILE A 256 7.65 -0.71 2.20
C ILE A 256 6.97 -0.09 0.98
N VAL A 257 7.68 0.00 -0.13
CA VAL A 257 7.13 0.47 -1.41
C VAL A 257 6.90 -0.73 -2.31
N LEU A 258 5.67 -0.87 -2.79
CA LEU A 258 5.23 -1.95 -3.67
C LEU A 258 4.99 -1.42 -5.08
N ALA A 259 5.43 -2.17 -6.09
CA ALA A 259 5.02 -1.99 -7.47
C ALA A 259 3.59 -2.53 -7.65
N ASN A 260 2.73 -1.78 -8.35
CA ASN A 260 1.33 -2.12 -8.53
C ASN A 260 0.96 -2.35 -10.00
N ALA A 261 -0.31 -2.70 -10.24
CA ALA A 261 -0.79 -3.14 -11.56
C ALA A 261 -0.56 -2.10 -12.66
N GLU A 262 -0.73 -0.80 -12.38
CA GLU A 262 -0.58 0.24 -13.39
C GLU A 262 0.89 0.46 -13.78
N LEU A 263 1.83 0.36 -12.83
CA LEU A 263 3.25 0.37 -13.14
C LEU A 263 3.63 -0.82 -14.03
N ALA A 264 3.15 -2.01 -13.71
CA ALA A 264 3.37 -3.22 -14.50
C ALA A 264 2.78 -3.10 -15.92
N ARG A 265 1.68 -2.37 -16.08
CA ARG A 265 1.04 -2.11 -17.38
C ARG A 265 1.85 -1.16 -18.26
N ILE A 266 2.44 -0.12 -17.69
CA ILE A 266 3.21 0.88 -18.47
C ILE A 266 4.66 0.44 -18.70
N ASP A 267 5.21 -0.40 -17.83
CA ASP A 267 6.57 -0.92 -17.97
C ASP A 267 6.64 -2.38 -17.51
N ARG A 268 6.74 -3.30 -18.48
CA ARG A 268 6.73 -4.75 -18.26
C ARG A 268 7.95 -5.29 -17.51
N ARG A 269 8.96 -4.48 -17.24
CA ARG A 269 10.08 -4.86 -16.35
C ARG A 269 9.61 -5.04 -14.92
N TYR A 270 8.57 -4.33 -14.51
CA TYR A 270 7.99 -4.41 -13.17
C TYR A 270 6.81 -5.38 -13.15
N ARG A 271 6.67 -6.08 -12.05
CA ARG A 271 5.52 -6.92 -11.75
C ARG A 271 4.75 -6.34 -10.60
N ALA A 272 3.43 -6.46 -10.62
CA ALA A 272 2.62 -6.06 -9.49
C ALA A 272 2.89 -6.98 -8.29
N CYS A 273 3.12 -6.39 -7.12
CA CYS A 273 3.38 -7.13 -5.90
C CYS A 273 2.09 -7.73 -5.37
N VAL A 274 1.98 -9.06 -5.39
CA VAL A 274 0.89 -9.76 -4.72
C VAL A 274 1.15 -9.72 -3.22
N HIS A 275 0.19 -9.26 -2.45
CA HIS A 275 0.30 -9.18 -1.00
C HIS A 275 -1.02 -9.51 -0.31
N ARG A 276 -0.93 -9.82 0.99
CA ARG A 276 -2.08 -10.10 1.84
C ARG A 276 -1.81 -9.64 3.27
N VAL A 277 -2.86 -9.59 4.09
CA VAL A 277 -2.72 -9.34 5.53
C VAL A 277 -3.28 -10.53 6.28
N ALA A 278 -2.40 -11.31 6.89
CA ALA A 278 -2.76 -12.40 7.77
C ALA A 278 -3.39 -11.85 9.06
N ARG A 279 -4.14 -12.68 9.78
CA ARG A 279 -4.59 -12.36 11.13
C ARG A 279 -3.40 -12.31 12.08
N ALA A 280 -3.44 -11.39 13.02
CA ALA A 280 -2.51 -11.27 14.12
C ALA A 280 -3.25 -11.51 15.45
N GLN A 281 -2.51 -11.68 16.53
CA GLN A 281 -3.11 -11.85 17.86
C GLN A 281 -3.66 -10.53 18.44
N GLN A 282 -3.17 -9.40 17.95
CA GLN A 282 -3.52 -8.07 18.44
C GLN A 282 -4.12 -7.22 17.32
N PRO A 283 -4.96 -6.22 17.63
CA PRO A 283 -5.41 -5.24 16.64
C PRO A 283 -4.22 -4.60 15.92
N ARG A 284 -4.33 -4.45 14.60
CA ARG A 284 -3.26 -3.95 13.75
C ARG A 284 -3.70 -2.68 13.02
N LEU A 285 -3.00 -1.59 13.27
CA LEU A 285 -3.15 -0.36 12.50
C LEU A 285 -2.15 -0.34 11.34
N SER A 286 -2.66 -0.17 10.12
CA SER A 286 -1.87 0.06 8.91
C SER A 286 -2.07 1.47 8.39
N ILE A 287 -0.96 2.11 8.02
CA ILE A 287 -0.92 3.42 7.36
C ILE A 287 -0.43 3.18 5.93
N LEU A 288 -1.22 3.58 4.94
CA LEU A 288 -0.93 3.32 3.55
C LEU A 288 -1.21 4.54 2.68
N TYR A 289 -0.42 4.68 1.63
CA TYR A 289 -0.68 5.66 0.58
C TYR A 289 -0.38 5.07 -0.80
N GLU A 290 -1.33 5.18 -1.70
CA GLU A 290 -1.21 4.72 -3.08
C GLU A 290 -1.28 5.90 -4.04
N ILE A 291 -0.36 5.98 -5.00
CA ILE A 291 -0.46 6.88 -6.15
C ILE A 291 -1.13 6.17 -7.32
N ARG A 292 -2.13 6.84 -7.91
CA ARG A 292 -3.01 6.25 -8.93
C ARG A 292 -3.00 7.07 -10.21
N PRO A 293 -3.25 6.45 -11.39
CA PRO A 293 -3.57 7.21 -12.60
C PRO A 293 -4.87 7.99 -12.39
N ARG A 294 -5.08 9.04 -13.16
CA ARG A 294 -6.39 9.66 -13.24
C ARG A 294 -7.36 8.71 -13.92
N PHE A 295 -8.61 8.75 -13.50
CA PHE A 295 -9.65 7.92 -14.10
C PHE A 295 -9.76 8.11 -15.62
N ALA A 296 -9.63 9.36 -16.11
CA ALA A 296 -9.62 9.67 -17.54
C ALA A 296 -8.48 8.97 -18.31
N ASP A 297 -7.34 8.77 -17.66
CA ASP A 297 -6.15 8.15 -18.27
C ASP A 297 -6.18 6.61 -18.17
N ALA A 298 -6.96 6.08 -17.23
CA ALA A 298 -7.12 4.65 -17.00
C ALA A 298 -8.11 3.98 -17.96
N GLN A 299 -8.88 4.75 -18.72
CA GLN A 299 -9.76 4.17 -19.74
C GLN A 299 -8.92 3.60 -20.89
N PRO A 300 -9.20 2.39 -21.37
CA PRO A 300 -8.58 1.89 -22.59
C PRO A 300 -8.90 2.90 -23.69
N ARG A 301 -7.86 3.46 -24.31
CA ARG A 301 -8.01 4.25 -25.53
C ARG A 301 -8.76 3.34 -26.49
N GLY A 302 -10.04 3.63 -26.70
CA GLY A 302 -10.93 2.85 -27.50
C GLY A 302 -10.23 2.47 -28.79
N GLY A 303 -10.19 1.17 -29.09
CA GLY A 303 -9.68 0.68 -30.35
C GLY A 303 -10.40 1.44 -31.44
N ALA A 304 -9.66 2.22 -32.23
CA ALA A 304 -10.18 2.81 -33.42
C ALA A 304 -10.81 1.68 -34.21
N ASN A 305 -12.14 1.71 -34.34
CA ASN A 305 -12.85 0.88 -35.33
C ASN A 305 -12.13 1.08 -36.63
N ARG A 306 -11.36 0.07 -37.06
CA ARG A 306 -10.96 -0.06 -38.43
C ARG A 306 -12.17 -0.66 -39.14
N SER A 307 -12.99 0.22 -39.69
CA SER A 307 -13.92 -0.09 -40.79
C SER A 307 -13.12 -0.43 -42.04
#